data_b6ab83360c2bc501d602df5f2556ec29
#
_entry.id   b6ab83360c2bc501d602df5f2556ec29
#
_cell.length_a   1.000
_cell.length_b   1.000
_cell.length_c   1.000
_cell.angle_alpha   90.00
_cell.angle_beta   90.00
_cell.angle_gamma   90.00
#
_symmetry.space_group_name_H-M   'P 1'
#
loop_
_entity.id
_entity.type
_entity.pdbx_description
1 polymer ?
#
loop_
_entity_poly.entity_id
_entity_poly.type
_entity_poly.pdbx_seq_one_letter_code
_entity_poly.pdbx_strand_id
1 'polypeptide(L)' 'MMGRDLDFDLHNAIQELIAEGLLEENSDAHRVARIVIHDGYDSLTPAQQALYDAVVTPALRKRAGEIEGKRLGVAAAS' A
#
# COMPACT_ATOMS: atom_id res chain seq x y z
N MET A 1 17.15 2.41 -17.51
CA MET A 1 17.01 2.50 -17.18
C MET A 1 16.91 2.26 -16.54
N MET A 2 16.81 2.08 -16.25
CA MET A 2 16.78 1.81 -15.71
C MET A 2 16.37 1.33 -14.89
N GLY A 3 16.22 1.23 -14.73
CA GLY A 3 16.27 0.50 -13.81
C GLY A 3 15.44 0.16 -12.69
N ARG A 4 15.91 0.11 -11.64
CA ARG A 4 15.33 -0.14 -10.59
C ARG A 4 14.79 0.97 -10.00
N ASP A 5 13.82 1.53 -10.45
CA ASP A 5 13.18 2.68 -9.87
C ASP A 5 12.33 2.30 -8.69
N LEU A 6 12.08 3.26 -7.83
CA LEU A 6 11.15 3.07 -6.74
C LEU A 6 9.76 2.86 -7.31
N ASP A 7 8.94 2.12 -6.56
CA ASP A 7 7.55 1.97 -6.92
C ASP A 7 6.82 3.20 -6.42
N PHE A 8 6.72 4.21 -7.25
CA PHE A 8 6.09 5.47 -6.86
C PHE A 8 4.61 5.34 -6.58
N ASP A 9 3.93 4.45 -7.29
CA ASP A 9 2.51 4.25 -7.05
C ASP A 9 2.29 3.67 -5.66
N LEU A 10 3.10 2.68 -5.29
CA LEU A 10 3.00 2.09 -3.96
C LEU A 10 3.43 3.10 -2.91
N HIS A 11 4.48 3.86 -3.18
CA HIS A 11 4.94 4.89 -2.25
C HIS A 11 3.81 5.88 -1.95
N ASN A 12 3.16 6.38 -2.98
CA ASN A 12 2.07 7.32 -2.82
C ASN A 12 0.89 6.70 -2.09
N ALA A 13 0.57 5.46 -2.39
CA ALA A 13 -0.51 4.76 -1.71
C ALA A 13 -0.21 4.61 -0.23
N ILE A 14 1.02 4.26 0.12
CA ILE A 14 1.41 4.10 1.53
C ILE A 14 1.32 5.44 2.26
N GLN A 15 1.77 6.53 1.61
CA GLN A 15 1.67 7.85 2.23
C GLN A 15 0.22 8.22 2.50
N GLU A 16 -0.67 7.89 1.58
CA GLU A 16 -2.09 8.18 1.78
C GLU A 16 -2.69 7.32 2.87
N LEU A 17 -2.27 6.06 2.98
CA LEU A 17 -2.73 5.20 4.07
C LEU A 17 -2.37 5.79 5.42
N ILE A 18 -1.15 6.32 5.53
CA ILE A 18 -0.70 6.94 6.77
C ILE A 18 -1.53 8.20 7.05
N ALA A 19 -1.73 9.01 6.03
CA ALA A 19 -2.50 10.25 6.18
C ALA A 19 -3.94 9.98 6.60
N GLU A 20 -4.51 8.86 6.14
CA GLU A 20 -5.88 8.50 6.45
C GLU A 20 -6.01 7.70 7.74
N GLY A 21 -4.91 7.37 8.36
CA GLY A 21 -4.94 6.59 9.60
C GLY A 21 -5.14 5.11 9.41
N LEU A 22 -5.01 4.61 8.19
CA LEU A 22 -5.15 3.19 7.91
C LEU A 22 -3.86 2.42 8.14
N LEU A 23 -2.74 3.13 8.23
CA LEU A 23 -1.44 2.55 8.48
C LEU A 23 -0.69 3.48 9.43
N GLU A 24 -0.13 2.92 10.50
CA GLU A 24 0.60 3.74 11.46
C GLU A 24 1.99 4.07 10.97
N GLU A 25 2.35 5.33 11.04
CA GLU A 25 3.68 5.76 10.66
C GLU A 25 4.70 5.18 11.61
N ASN A 26 5.82 4.72 11.07
CA ASN A 26 6.91 4.12 11.82
C ASN A 26 6.57 2.80 12.52
N SER A 27 5.44 2.19 12.16
CA SER A 27 5.12 0.86 12.64
C SER A 27 5.93 -0.17 11.87
N ASP A 28 5.93 -1.41 12.36
CA ASP A 28 6.61 -2.49 11.65
C ASP A 28 6.03 -2.68 10.25
N ALA A 29 4.71 -2.56 10.12
CA ALA A 29 4.06 -2.68 8.82
C ALA A 29 4.54 -1.58 7.87
N HIS A 30 4.69 -0.36 8.38
CA HIS A 30 5.19 0.75 7.58
C HIS A 30 6.62 0.48 7.10
N ARG A 31 7.46 -0.04 7.99
CA ARG A 31 8.84 -0.37 7.63
C ARG A 31 8.90 -1.43 6.55
N VAL A 32 8.06 -2.47 6.68
CA VAL A 32 8.00 -3.52 5.69
C VAL A 32 7.53 -2.96 4.35
N ALA A 33 6.53 -2.08 4.38
CA ALA A 33 6.04 -1.45 3.16
C ALA A 33 7.16 -0.65 2.46
N ARG A 34 8.00 0.03 3.25
CA ARG A 34 9.11 0.78 2.68
C ARG A 34 10.13 -0.14 1.99
N ILE A 35 10.37 -1.32 2.57
CA ILE A 35 11.26 -2.28 1.94
C ILE A 35 10.70 -2.70 0.59
N VAL A 36 9.39 -2.93 0.52
CA VAL A 36 8.75 -3.31 -0.73
C VAL A 36 8.90 -2.21 -1.77
N ILE A 37 8.73 -0.96 -1.36
CA ILE A 37 8.87 0.18 -2.27
C ILE A 37 10.27 0.24 -2.87
N HIS A 38 11.28 0.00 -2.06
CA HIS A 38 12.67 0.13 -2.50
C HIS A 38 13.25 -1.14 -3.12
N ASP A 39 12.93 -2.29 -2.55
CA ASP A 39 13.58 -3.54 -2.92
C ASP A 39 12.64 -4.61 -3.49
N GLY A 40 11.35 -4.41 -3.34
CA GLY A 40 10.37 -5.36 -3.83
C GLY A 40 9.93 -6.36 -2.77
N TYR A 41 8.76 -6.94 -2.99
CA TYR A 41 8.14 -7.88 -2.06
C TYR A 41 9.03 -9.10 -1.82
N ASP A 42 9.74 -9.53 -2.85
CA ASP A 42 10.59 -10.72 -2.76
C ASP A 42 11.77 -10.53 -1.82
N SER A 43 12.10 -9.30 -1.46
CA SER A 43 13.18 -9.02 -0.52
C SER A 43 12.76 -9.28 0.91
N LEU A 44 11.49 -9.48 1.17
CA LEU A 44 10.99 -9.66 2.53
C LEU A 44 11.26 -11.07 3.03
N THR A 45 11.55 -11.16 4.34
CA THR A 45 11.60 -12.47 5.00
C THR A 45 10.17 -13.02 5.07
N PRO A 46 9.99 -14.33 5.31
CA PRO A 46 8.64 -14.88 5.45
C PRO A 46 7.81 -14.17 6.53
N ALA A 47 8.43 -13.79 7.64
CA ALA A 47 7.72 -13.09 8.70
C ALA A 47 7.28 -11.70 8.22
N GLN A 48 8.15 -11.02 7.47
CA GLN A 48 7.81 -9.71 6.93
C GLN A 48 6.72 -9.81 5.88
N GLN A 49 6.75 -10.85 5.05
CA GLN A 49 5.71 -11.08 4.08
C GLN A 49 4.36 -11.30 4.76
N ALA A 50 4.36 -12.06 5.84
CA ALA A 50 3.13 -12.31 6.58
C ALA A 50 2.57 -11.01 7.15
N LEU A 51 3.44 -10.15 7.67
CA LEU A 51 3.02 -8.87 8.22
C LEU A 51 2.46 -7.97 7.12
N TYR A 52 3.15 -7.90 6.00
CA TYR A 52 2.69 -7.10 4.87
C TYR A 52 1.31 -7.57 4.42
N ASP A 53 1.16 -8.89 4.25
CA ASP A 53 -0.10 -9.45 3.80
C ASP A 53 -1.23 -9.26 4.80
N ALA A 54 -0.91 -9.23 6.08
CA ALA A 54 -1.93 -9.11 7.12
C ALA A 54 -2.36 -7.66 7.35
N VAL A 55 -1.46 -6.71 7.14
CA VAL A 55 -1.73 -5.31 7.48
C VAL A 55 -1.76 -4.40 6.27
N VAL A 56 -0.72 -4.45 5.44
CA VAL A 56 -0.59 -3.51 4.33
C VAL A 56 -1.55 -3.84 3.20
N THR A 57 -1.61 -5.10 2.82
CA THR A 57 -2.46 -5.52 1.71
C THR A 57 -3.95 -5.22 1.97
N PRO A 58 -4.50 -5.53 3.16
CA PRO A 58 -5.91 -5.17 3.41
C PRO A 58 -6.15 -3.68 3.38
N ALA A 59 -5.20 -2.88 3.88
CA ALA A 59 -5.34 -1.42 3.87
C ALA A 59 -5.34 -0.90 2.43
N LEU A 60 -4.46 -1.44 1.59
CA LEU A 60 -4.42 -1.05 0.19
C LEU A 60 -5.71 -1.42 -0.53
N ARG A 61 -6.25 -2.60 -0.24
CA ARG A 61 -7.50 -3.03 -0.84
C ARG A 61 -8.66 -2.15 -0.41
N LYS A 62 -8.69 -1.78 0.86
CA LYS A 62 -9.73 -0.92 1.36
C LYS A 62 -9.69 0.44 0.67
N ARG A 63 -8.49 0.99 0.52
CA ARG A 63 -8.33 2.26 -0.16
C ARG A 63 -8.77 2.16 -1.62
N ALA A 64 -8.34 1.11 -2.31
CA ALA A 64 -8.71 0.91 -3.71
C ALA A 64 -10.21 0.73 -3.84
N GLY A 65 -10.83 -0.02 -2.93
CA GLY A 65 -12.26 -0.22 -2.93
C GLY A 65 -13.02 1.07 -2.71
N GLU A 66 -12.52 1.93 -1.84
CA GLU A 66 -13.16 3.22 -1.58
C GLU A 66 -13.09 4.12 -2.80
N ILE A 67 -11.94 4.14 -3.47
CA ILE A 67 -11.79 4.94 -4.68
C ILE A 67 -12.70 4.44 -5.77
N GLU A 68 -12.74 3.14 -5.98
CA GLU A 68 -13.59 2.55 -6.99
C GLU A 68 -15.06 2.71 -6.63
N GLY A 69 -15.38 2.58 -5.36
CA GLY A 69 -16.74 2.78 -4.90
C GLY A 69 -17.24 4.18 -5.20
N LYS A 70 -16.39 5.17 -4.98
CA LYS A 70 -16.76 6.55 -5.29
C LYS A 70 -16.99 6.73 -6.78
N ARG A 71 -16.11 6.16 -7.58
CA ARG A 71 -16.21 6.28 -9.03
C ARG A 71 -17.46 5.58 -9.55
N LEU A 72 -17.71 4.37 -9.05
CA LEU A 72 -18.88 3.62 -9.45
C LEU A 72 -20.16 4.29 -8.96
N GLY A 73 -20.09 4.88 -7.76
CA GLY A 73 -21.22 5.60 -7.21
C GLY A 73 -21.64 6.76 -8.09
N VAL A 74 -20.65 7.49 -8.59
CA VAL A 74 -20.92 8.61 -9.49
C VAL A 74 -21.53 8.08 -10.78
N ALA A 75 -20.95 7.02 -11.32
CA ALA A 75 -21.46 6.44 -12.56
C ALA A 75 -22.86 5.88 -12.36
N ALA A 76 -23.11 5.27 -11.22
CA ALA A 76 -24.41 4.71 -10.94
C ALA A 76 -25.45 5.80 -10.74
N ALA A 77 -25.03 6.91 -10.17
CA ALA A 77 -25.95 8.03 -9.96
C ALA A 77 -26.35 8.68 -11.27
N SER A 78 -25.52 8.56 -12.24
CA SER A 78 -25.84 9.12 -13.53
C SER A 78 -26.66 8.16 -14.38
#